data_48e8205ed76a8196612637715f65d515
#
_entry.id   48e8205ed76a8196612637715f65d515
#
_cell.length_a   1.000
_cell.length_b   1.000
_cell.length_c   1.000
_cell.angle_alpha   90.00
_cell.angle_beta   90.00
_cell.angle_gamma   90.00
#
_symmetry.space_group_name_H-M   'P 1'
#
loop_
_entity.id
_entity.type
_entity.pdbx_description
1 polymer ?
#
loop_
_entity_poly.entity_id
_entity_poly.type
_entity_poly.pdbx_seq_one_letter_code
_entity_poly.pdbx_strand_id
1 'polypeptide(L)'
;MKVRKAVITAAGRGTRQYPASTTVQKEMFPLVDVDGLTKPTLQIIVEEALDAGIDEVCIVTAPGDEEMYRQHFRGLSEDLLPAYKGKEWALQESERLARIERALSYVTQSSPEGYGHAVYAAKDWVGGEPFLLLLGDHVYVSSDPTGRRCARQVVDVFERTGQTVSAVKRTPERLLHLFGTVRGAPVDIPDGAHDGGQGKGDVYRVTAMVEKPSPERAARELRTPGLRPDEYLCFFGMHVFTPALFDCLGENIAHDVREKGEFQLTSAQAMLAAREPYLAFETLGERYDMGVPFGLAETQLALALNSSMREEMIASLIRILADQGKGAPRLAAAVGVTA
;
A
#
# COMPACT_ATOMS: atom_id res chain seq x y z
N MET A 1 -11.30 -3.32 -19.36
CA MET A 1 -11.98 -4.20 -18.38
C MET A 1 -12.01 -3.43 -17.07
N LYS A 2 -13.16 -3.32 -16.39
CA LYS A 2 -13.26 -2.57 -15.13
C LYS A 2 -12.75 -3.40 -13.94
N VAL A 3 -12.00 -2.78 -13.04
CA VAL A 3 -11.58 -3.38 -11.77
C VAL A 3 -12.61 -3.03 -10.70
N ARG A 4 -13.30 -4.03 -10.15
CA ARG A 4 -14.39 -3.85 -9.19
C ARG A 4 -14.07 -4.36 -7.79
N LYS A 5 -13.06 -5.24 -7.69
CA LYS A 5 -12.68 -5.92 -6.46
C LYS A 5 -11.31 -5.46 -5.97
N ALA A 6 -11.16 -5.35 -4.66
CA ALA A 6 -9.87 -5.19 -4.01
C ALA A 6 -9.64 -6.23 -2.94
N VAL A 7 -8.39 -6.64 -2.77
CA VAL A 7 -7.92 -7.48 -1.68
C VAL A 7 -6.95 -6.66 -0.83
N ILE A 8 -7.18 -6.59 0.48
CA ILE A 8 -6.30 -5.95 1.45
C ILE A 8 -5.78 -7.03 2.40
N THR A 9 -4.46 -7.22 2.45
CA THR A 9 -3.87 -8.22 3.33
C THR A 9 -3.58 -7.63 4.71
N ALA A 10 -4.24 -8.13 5.74
CA ALA A 10 -4.17 -7.70 7.13
C ALA A 10 -3.93 -8.89 8.11
N ALA A 11 -3.30 -9.97 7.63
CA ALA A 11 -3.05 -11.18 8.41
C ALA A 11 -1.67 -11.22 9.10
N GLY A 12 -0.87 -10.16 8.99
CA GLY A 12 0.48 -10.09 9.54
C GLY A 12 0.49 -9.82 11.04
N ARG A 13 1.30 -10.55 11.81
CA ARG A 13 1.36 -10.42 13.29
C ARG A 13 2.04 -9.15 13.82
N GLY A 14 2.61 -8.31 12.97
CA GLY A 14 3.22 -7.04 13.38
C GLY A 14 4.39 -7.18 14.37
N THR A 15 5.18 -8.25 14.29
CA THR A 15 6.23 -8.57 15.29
C THR A 15 7.26 -7.44 15.48
N ARG A 16 7.48 -6.61 14.45
CA ARG A 16 8.36 -5.43 14.52
C ARG A 16 7.80 -4.30 15.39
N GLN A 17 6.50 -4.34 15.69
CA GLN A 17 5.76 -3.37 16.50
C GLN A 17 5.50 -3.85 17.94
N TYR A 18 6.17 -4.96 18.36
CA TYR A 18 6.11 -5.40 19.77
C TYR A 18 6.64 -4.31 20.70
N PRO A 19 6.03 -4.05 21.89
CA PRO A 19 4.91 -4.81 22.48
C PRO A 19 3.50 -4.36 22.03
N ALA A 20 3.33 -3.24 21.34
CA ALA A 20 2.01 -2.71 20.99
C ALA A 20 1.14 -3.70 20.19
N SER A 21 1.75 -4.44 19.26
CA SER A 21 1.05 -5.41 18.41
C SER A 21 0.52 -6.66 19.13
N THR A 22 0.80 -6.83 20.42
CA THR A 22 0.16 -7.88 21.24
C THR A 22 -1.21 -7.49 21.77
N THR A 23 -1.52 -6.21 21.74
CA THR A 23 -2.77 -5.66 22.29
C THR A 23 -3.65 -5.08 21.19
N VAL A 24 -3.04 -4.43 20.20
CA VAL A 24 -3.74 -3.80 19.08
C VAL A 24 -3.05 -4.23 17.79
N GLN A 25 -3.81 -4.78 16.85
CA GLN A 25 -3.28 -5.08 15.52
C GLN A 25 -2.77 -3.80 14.83
N LYS A 26 -1.65 -3.90 14.11
CA LYS A 26 -1.00 -2.72 13.48
C LYS A 26 -1.94 -2.00 12.50
N GLU A 27 -2.83 -2.73 11.86
CA GLU A 27 -3.85 -2.21 10.95
C GLU A 27 -4.90 -1.34 11.68
N MET A 28 -4.99 -1.47 13.01
CA MET A 28 -5.87 -0.66 13.86
C MET A 28 -5.14 0.49 14.58
N PHE A 29 -3.86 0.70 14.30
CA PHE A 29 -3.17 1.88 14.85
C PHE A 29 -3.81 3.16 14.33
N PRO A 30 -4.13 4.11 15.25
CA PRO A 30 -4.84 5.32 14.89
C PRO A 30 -3.90 6.33 14.22
N LEU A 31 -4.40 6.97 13.16
CA LEU A 31 -3.78 8.08 12.47
C LEU A 31 -4.79 9.21 12.32
N VAL A 32 -4.33 10.45 12.40
CA VAL A 32 -5.13 11.60 11.97
C VAL A 32 -4.96 11.71 10.45
N ASP A 33 -6.04 11.46 9.72
CA ASP A 33 -6.06 11.49 8.27
C ASP A 33 -6.09 12.94 7.74
N VAL A 34 -5.95 13.10 6.43
CA VAL A 34 -5.92 14.41 5.75
C VAL A 34 -7.21 15.24 5.95
N ASP A 35 -8.32 14.58 6.28
CA ASP A 35 -9.60 15.22 6.62
C ASP A 35 -9.72 15.66 8.09
N GLY A 36 -8.68 15.41 8.90
CA GLY A 36 -8.63 15.76 10.31
C GLY A 36 -9.30 14.74 11.25
N LEU A 37 -9.87 13.65 10.73
CA LEU A 37 -10.46 12.60 11.56
C LEU A 37 -9.39 11.59 11.97
N THR A 38 -9.51 11.11 13.21
CA THR A 38 -8.67 10.01 13.70
C THR A 38 -9.29 8.68 13.28
N LYS A 39 -8.59 7.96 12.40
CA LYS A 39 -9.03 6.70 11.80
C LYS A 39 -8.02 5.59 12.06
N PRO A 40 -8.44 4.32 12.19
CA PRO A 40 -7.53 3.20 12.07
C PRO A 40 -6.86 3.19 10.68
N THR A 41 -5.62 2.73 10.62
CA THR A 41 -4.85 2.60 9.36
C THR A 41 -5.65 1.82 8.30
N LEU A 42 -6.30 0.73 8.70
CA LEU A 42 -7.11 -0.10 7.79
C LEU A 42 -8.25 0.69 7.13
N GLN A 43 -8.92 1.58 7.87
CA GLN A 43 -9.98 2.43 7.28
C GLN A 43 -9.43 3.31 6.17
N ILE A 44 -8.27 3.95 6.38
CA ILE A 44 -7.63 4.81 5.38
C ILE A 44 -7.31 4.02 4.10
N ILE A 45 -6.85 2.75 4.25
CA ILE A 45 -6.52 1.89 3.11
C ILE A 45 -7.78 1.37 2.41
N VAL A 46 -8.85 1.07 3.13
CA VAL A 46 -10.15 0.72 2.54
C VAL A 46 -10.70 1.90 1.74
N GLU A 47 -10.63 3.13 2.29
CA GLU A 47 -11.05 4.34 1.60
C GLU A 47 -10.20 4.62 0.34
N GLU A 48 -8.90 4.34 0.37
CA GLU A 48 -8.02 4.40 -0.81
C GLU A 48 -8.54 3.52 -1.96
N ALA A 49 -8.99 2.28 -1.64
CA ALA A 49 -9.54 1.38 -2.63
C ALA A 49 -10.92 1.86 -3.14
N LEU A 50 -11.83 2.24 -2.25
CA LEU A 50 -13.18 2.69 -2.62
C LEU A 50 -13.14 3.98 -3.46
N ASP A 51 -12.29 4.94 -3.09
CA ASP A 51 -12.10 6.19 -3.83
C ASP A 51 -11.44 5.95 -5.22
N ALA A 52 -10.77 4.80 -5.40
CA ALA A 52 -10.29 4.37 -6.71
C ALA A 52 -11.39 3.78 -7.61
N GLY A 53 -12.63 3.70 -7.13
CA GLY A 53 -13.78 3.18 -7.87
C GLY A 53 -13.98 1.66 -7.75
N ILE A 54 -13.43 1.06 -6.70
CA ILE A 54 -13.68 -0.34 -6.34
C ILE A 54 -15.06 -0.45 -5.68
N ASP A 55 -15.80 -1.49 -6.01
CA ASP A 55 -17.14 -1.75 -5.49
C ASP A 55 -17.12 -2.69 -4.26
N GLU A 56 -16.18 -3.64 -4.21
CA GLU A 56 -16.11 -4.69 -3.18
C GLU A 56 -14.67 -4.86 -2.68
N VAL A 57 -14.49 -4.95 -1.36
CA VAL A 57 -13.17 -5.09 -0.72
C VAL A 57 -13.15 -6.33 0.16
N CYS A 58 -12.19 -7.22 -0.07
CA CYS A 58 -11.91 -8.37 0.79
C CYS A 58 -10.72 -8.07 1.70
N ILE A 59 -10.92 -8.16 2.99
CA ILE A 59 -9.85 -8.06 3.98
C ILE A 59 -9.41 -9.48 4.36
N VAL A 60 -8.14 -9.81 4.10
CA VAL A 60 -7.54 -11.09 4.51
C VAL A 60 -7.02 -10.94 5.92
N THR A 61 -7.62 -11.63 6.87
CA THR A 61 -7.35 -11.50 8.31
C THR A 61 -6.55 -12.67 8.87
N ALA A 62 -5.89 -12.47 10.00
CA ALA A 62 -5.44 -13.59 10.84
C ALA A 62 -6.63 -14.22 11.59
N PRO A 63 -6.50 -15.48 12.05
CA PRO A 63 -7.55 -16.11 12.86
C PRO A 63 -7.87 -15.30 14.12
N GLY A 64 -9.14 -14.95 14.29
CA GLY A 64 -9.65 -14.21 15.45
C GLY A 64 -9.71 -12.67 15.28
N ASP A 65 -9.09 -12.10 14.25
CA ASP A 65 -9.03 -10.63 14.08
C ASP A 65 -10.27 -10.06 13.37
N GLU A 66 -11.02 -10.87 12.65
CA GLU A 66 -12.15 -10.44 11.82
C GLU A 66 -13.17 -9.60 12.61
N GLU A 67 -13.57 -10.04 13.79
CA GLU A 67 -14.62 -9.36 14.57
C GLU A 67 -14.19 -7.97 15.03
N MET A 68 -12.92 -7.75 15.32
CA MET A 68 -12.38 -6.43 15.68
C MET A 68 -12.52 -5.45 14.49
N TYR A 69 -12.22 -5.90 13.27
CA TYR A 69 -12.38 -5.07 12.07
C TYR A 69 -13.85 -4.79 11.78
N ARG A 70 -14.72 -5.81 11.86
CA ARG A 70 -16.16 -5.65 11.68
C ARG A 70 -16.75 -4.68 12.68
N GLN A 71 -16.35 -4.77 13.96
CA GLN A 71 -16.84 -3.87 15.00
C GLN A 71 -16.54 -2.40 14.68
N HIS A 72 -15.35 -2.11 14.15
CA HIS A 72 -15.00 -0.75 13.75
C HIS A 72 -15.92 -0.24 12.63
N PHE A 73 -16.13 -1.03 11.56
CA PHE A 73 -16.90 -0.60 10.40
C PHE A 73 -18.42 -0.59 10.62
N ARG A 74 -18.94 -1.19 11.70
CA ARG A 74 -20.36 -1.04 12.09
C ARG A 74 -20.70 0.38 12.56
N GLY A 75 -19.70 1.18 12.88
CA GLY A 75 -19.89 2.53 13.41
C GLY A 75 -20.30 2.55 14.88
N LEU A 76 -21.00 3.61 15.30
CA LEU A 76 -21.39 3.80 16.69
C LEU A 76 -22.49 2.80 17.09
N SER A 77 -22.23 2.04 18.15
CA SER A 77 -23.23 1.20 18.80
C SER A 77 -24.26 2.03 19.59
N GLU A 78 -25.43 1.44 19.86
CA GLU A 78 -26.54 2.13 20.55
C GLU A 78 -26.14 2.70 21.93
N ASP A 79 -25.29 2.00 22.66
CA ASP A 79 -24.78 2.42 23.98
C ASP A 79 -23.81 3.61 23.90
N LEU A 80 -23.13 3.81 22.75
CA LEU A 80 -22.25 4.95 22.52
C LEU A 80 -22.96 6.20 22.01
N LEU A 81 -24.12 6.07 21.35
CA LEU A 81 -24.86 7.20 20.79
C LEU A 81 -25.09 8.35 21.78
N PRO A 82 -25.44 8.13 23.09
CA PRO A 82 -25.62 9.21 24.04
C PRO A 82 -24.37 10.09 24.25
N ALA A 83 -23.17 9.50 24.20
CA ALA A 83 -21.90 10.22 24.36
C ALA A 83 -21.58 11.15 23.17
N TYR A 84 -22.18 10.86 22.00
CA TYR A 84 -22.01 11.64 20.77
C TYR A 84 -23.19 12.54 20.44
N LYS A 85 -24.14 12.71 21.36
CA LYS A 85 -25.30 13.58 21.16
C LYS A 85 -24.85 15.01 20.85
N GLY A 86 -25.36 15.57 19.73
CA GLY A 86 -25.00 16.91 19.25
C GLY A 86 -23.66 17.00 18.51
N LYS A 87 -22.95 15.89 18.31
CA LYS A 87 -21.74 15.81 17.48
C LYS A 87 -22.09 15.27 16.09
N GLU A 88 -22.63 16.11 15.25
CA GLU A 88 -23.17 15.73 13.93
C GLU A 88 -22.11 15.04 13.05
N TRP A 89 -20.85 15.51 13.09
CA TRP A 89 -19.76 14.90 12.39
C TRP A 89 -19.56 13.42 12.73
N ALA A 90 -19.74 13.04 14.01
CA ALA A 90 -19.56 11.66 14.46
C ALA A 90 -20.71 10.75 13.99
N LEU A 91 -21.93 11.28 13.92
CA LEU A 91 -23.07 10.54 13.36
C LEU A 91 -22.91 10.33 11.85
N GLN A 92 -22.48 11.36 11.12
CA GLN A 92 -22.17 11.26 9.68
C GLN A 92 -21.06 10.24 9.40
N GLU A 93 -19.99 10.24 10.21
CA GLU A 93 -18.92 9.26 10.06
C GLU A 93 -19.39 7.84 10.39
N SER A 94 -20.22 7.68 11.41
CA SER A 94 -20.83 6.39 11.74
C SER A 94 -21.68 5.84 10.57
N GLU A 95 -22.48 6.68 9.94
CA GLU A 95 -23.24 6.31 8.74
C GLU A 95 -22.33 5.99 7.54
N ARG A 96 -21.21 6.70 7.41
CA ARG A 96 -20.20 6.41 6.39
C ARG A 96 -19.54 5.04 6.61
N LEU A 97 -19.14 4.73 7.85
CA LEU A 97 -18.61 3.42 8.22
C LEU A 97 -19.60 2.29 7.91
N ALA A 98 -20.88 2.47 8.26
CA ALA A 98 -21.92 1.48 7.95
C ALA A 98 -22.17 1.32 6.42
N ARG A 99 -21.87 2.33 5.60
CA ARG A 99 -21.88 2.19 4.12
C ARG A 99 -20.66 1.41 3.64
N ILE A 100 -19.49 1.69 4.20
CA ILE A 100 -18.24 0.98 3.88
C ILE A 100 -18.38 -0.50 4.24
N GLU A 101 -18.92 -0.81 5.42
CA GLU A 101 -19.09 -2.19 5.89
C GLU A 101 -19.84 -3.08 4.91
N ARG A 102 -20.82 -2.52 4.19
CA ARG A 102 -21.59 -3.25 3.16
C ARG A 102 -20.76 -3.67 1.95
N ALA A 103 -19.64 -2.99 1.68
CA ALA A 103 -18.70 -3.32 0.62
C ALA A 103 -17.62 -4.31 1.09
N LEU A 104 -17.54 -4.61 2.41
CA LEU A 104 -16.50 -5.43 2.98
C LEU A 104 -16.86 -6.91 3.03
N SER A 105 -15.90 -7.74 2.73
CA SER A 105 -15.86 -9.17 2.98
C SER A 105 -14.60 -9.55 3.71
N TYR A 106 -14.60 -10.67 4.40
CA TYR A 106 -13.46 -11.12 5.18
C TYR A 106 -13.12 -12.57 4.85
N VAL A 107 -11.83 -12.85 4.71
CA VAL A 107 -11.29 -14.19 4.50
C VAL A 107 -10.15 -14.41 5.47
N THR A 108 -10.13 -15.54 6.15
CA THR A 108 -9.08 -15.85 7.13
C THR A 108 -7.93 -16.59 6.48
N GLN A 109 -6.71 -16.09 6.63
CA GLN A 109 -5.48 -16.84 6.41
C GLN A 109 -5.24 -17.76 7.62
N SER A 110 -5.62 -19.02 7.52
CA SER A 110 -5.57 -19.97 8.64
C SER A 110 -4.16 -20.30 9.12
N SER A 111 -3.15 -20.21 8.25
CA SER A 111 -1.73 -20.44 8.56
C SER A 111 -0.87 -19.29 8.05
N PRO A 112 0.07 -18.75 8.87
CA PRO A 112 0.91 -17.61 8.50
C PRO A 112 2.09 -18.05 7.61
N GLU A 113 1.83 -18.49 6.40
CA GLU A 113 2.82 -19.06 5.48
C GLU A 113 3.42 -18.04 4.49
N GLY A 114 3.22 -16.75 4.73
CA GLY A 114 3.80 -15.66 3.96
C GLY A 114 2.78 -14.82 3.21
N TYR A 115 3.28 -13.75 2.58
CA TYR A 115 2.45 -12.76 1.91
C TYR A 115 1.71 -13.33 0.68
N GLY A 116 2.39 -14.15 -0.13
CA GLY A 116 1.76 -14.82 -1.27
C GLY A 116 0.63 -15.76 -0.83
N HIS A 117 0.79 -16.46 0.31
CA HIS A 117 -0.26 -17.30 0.87
C HIS A 117 -1.46 -16.48 1.37
N ALA A 118 -1.23 -15.31 1.97
CA ALA A 118 -2.31 -14.40 2.35
C ALA A 118 -3.13 -13.96 1.13
N VAL A 119 -2.46 -13.59 0.03
CA VAL A 119 -3.14 -13.25 -1.23
C VAL A 119 -3.92 -14.45 -1.78
N TYR A 120 -3.34 -15.65 -1.76
CA TYR A 120 -4.00 -16.86 -2.25
C TYR A 120 -5.28 -17.21 -1.49
N ALA A 121 -5.36 -16.90 -0.20
CA ALA A 121 -6.56 -17.12 0.60
C ALA A 121 -7.81 -16.40 0.04
N ALA A 122 -7.63 -15.31 -0.68
CA ALA A 122 -8.74 -14.58 -1.31
C ALA A 122 -9.20 -15.14 -2.67
N LYS A 123 -8.57 -16.22 -3.19
CA LYS A 123 -8.81 -16.78 -4.53
C LYS A 123 -10.29 -17.01 -4.83
N ASP A 124 -10.98 -17.71 -3.96
CA ASP A 124 -12.38 -18.08 -4.19
C ASP A 124 -13.31 -16.87 -4.16
N TRP A 125 -13.02 -15.88 -3.31
CA TRP A 125 -13.75 -14.63 -3.25
C TRP A 125 -13.53 -13.76 -4.50
N VAL A 126 -12.29 -13.65 -4.97
CA VAL A 126 -11.97 -12.90 -6.20
C VAL A 126 -12.62 -13.55 -7.42
N GLY A 127 -12.59 -14.89 -7.48
CA GLY A 127 -13.11 -15.63 -8.63
C GLY A 127 -12.32 -15.33 -9.90
N GLY A 128 -13.03 -15.13 -11.01
CA GLY A 128 -12.44 -14.89 -12.34
C GLY A 128 -12.27 -13.42 -12.71
N GLU A 129 -12.28 -12.50 -11.76
CA GLU A 129 -12.21 -11.06 -12.02
C GLU A 129 -10.81 -10.47 -11.76
N PRO A 130 -10.40 -9.39 -12.46
CA PRO A 130 -9.22 -8.64 -12.06
C PRO A 130 -9.45 -7.95 -10.71
N PHE A 131 -8.39 -7.79 -9.93
CA PHE A 131 -8.48 -7.20 -8.61
C PHE A 131 -7.31 -6.29 -8.26
N LEU A 132 -7.59 -5.26 -7.48
CA LEU A 132 -6.59 -4.41 -6.84
C LEU A 132 -6.09 -5.11 -5.58
N LEU A 133 -4.76 -5.19 -5.40
CA LEU A 133 -4.13 -5.70 -4.19
C LEU A 133 -3.43 -4.56 -3.45
N LEU A 134 -3.74 -4.41 -2.16
CA LEU A 134 -3.13 -3.46 -1.24
C LEU A 134 -2.60 -4.16 0.01
N LEU A 135 -1.58 -3.56 0.62
CA LEU A 135 -1.06 -3.96 1.92
C LEU A 135 -1.83 -3.26 3.04
N GLY A 136 -2.27 -3.99 4.06
CA GLY A 136 -3.08 -3.47 5.17
C GLY A 136 -2.31 -2.59 6.17
N ASP A 137 -1.01 -2.44 5.98
CA ASP A 137 -0.12 -1.61 6.81
C ASP A 137 0.62 -0.53 6.02
N HIS A 138 0.18 -0.23 4.79
CA HIS A 138 0.77 0.82 3.96
C HIS A 138 -0.23 1.93 3.68
N VAL A 139 0.12 3.15 4.06
CA VAL A 139 -0.65 4.35 3.74
C VAL A 139 -0.03 5.05 2.52
N TYR A 140 -0.88 5.52 1.63
CA TYR A 140 -0.49 6.13 0.38
C TYR A 140 -0.90 7.60 0.35
N VAL A 141 0.03 8.48 0.00
CA VAL A 141 -0.22 9.92 -0.13
C VAL A 141 0.04 10.31 -1.58
N SER A 142 -1.02 10.63 -2.31
CA SER A 142 -0.92 11.01 -3.72
C SER A 142 -0.35 12.42 -3.87
N SER A 143 0.52 12.58 -4.86
CA SER A 143 1.00 13.89 -5.35
C SER A 143 0.47 14.23 -6.76
N ASP A 144 -0.54 13.49 -7.22
CA ASP A 144 -1.18 13.75 -8.51
C ASP A 144 -1.87 15.13 -8.48
N PRO A 145 -1.51 16.07 -9.38
CA PRO A 145 -2.08 17.41 -9.40
C PRO A 145 -3.58 17.43 -9.73
N THR A 146 -4.13 16.34 -10.27
CA THR A 146 -5.57 16.18 -10.53
C THR A 146 -6.34 15.64 -9.34
N GLY A 147 -5.64 15.33 -8.23
CA GLY A 147 -6.25 14.82 -7.00
C GLY A 147 -6.60 13.33 -7.02
N ARG A 148 -6.17 12.56 -8.04
CA ARG A 148 -6.41 11.11 -8.09
C ARG A 148 -5.61 10.41 -7.00
N ARG A 149 -6.25 9.49 -6.29
CA ARG A 149 -5.60 8.57 -5.36
C ARG A 149 -4.54 7.72 -6.07
N CYS A 150 -3.55 7.22 -5.34
CA CYS A 150 -2.53 6.33 -5.91
C CYS A 150 -3.16 5.06 -6.50
N ALA A 151 -4.14 4.47 -5.83
CA ALA A 151 -4.87 3.29 -6.32
C ALA A 151 -5.60 3.58 -7.63
N ARG A 152 -6.26 4.74 -7.77
CA ARG A 152 -6.94 5.13 -9.00
C ARG A 152 -5.97 5.23 -10.19
N GLN A 153 -4.77 5.77 -9.97
CA GLN A 153 -3.76 5.87 -11.02
C GLN A 153 -3.38 4.49 -11.58
N VAL A 154 -3.19 3.50 -10.70
CA VAL A 154 -2.84 2.12 -11.10
C VAL A 154 -4.02 1.41 -11.78
N VAL A 155 -5.22 1.58 -11.24
CA VAL A 155 -6.46 1.05 -11.83
C VAL A 155 -6.68 1.61 -13.23
N ASP A 156 -6.44 2.92 -13.45
CA ASP A 156 -6.55 3.56 -14.77
C ASP A 156 -5.63 2.89 -15.81
N VAL A 157 -4.39 2.57 -15.44
CA VAL A 157 -3.45 1.89 -16.35
C VAL A 157 -3.98 0.50 -16.73
N PHE A 158 -4.46 -0.27 -15.73
CA PHE A 158 -5.04 -1.59 -16.00
C PHE A 158 -6.30 -1.50 -16.87
N GLU A 159 -7.24 -0.62 -16.56
CA GLU A 159 -8.52 -0.51 -17.29
C GLU A 159 -8.32 -0.16 -18.77
N ARG A 160 -7.24 0.58 -19.08
CA ARG A 160 -6.87 0.95 -20.46
C ARG A 160 -6.14 -0.15 -21.21
N THR A 161 -5.25 -0.87 -20.51
CA THR A 161 -4.36 -1.86 -21.17
C THR A 161 -4.89 -3.29 -21.10
N GLY A 162 -5.72 -3.59 -20.10
CA GLY A 162 -6.13 -4.95 -19.75
C GLY A 162 -4.97 -5.83 -19.27
N GLN A 163 -3.82 -5.24 -18.94
CA GLN A 163 -2.60 -5.97 -18.55
C GLN A 163 -2.35 -5.82 -17.06
N THR A 164 -1.87 -6.87 -16.41
CA THR A 164 -1.37 -6.81 -15.02
C THR A 164 -0.41 -5.64 -14.86
N VAL A 165 -0.60 -4.87 -13.79
CA VAL A 165 0.23 -3.69 -13.50
C VAL A 165 0.56 -3.60 -12.01
N SER A 166 1.82 -3.32 -11.71
CA SER A 166 2.29 -2.99 -10.37
C SER A 166 2.74 -1.54 -10.28
N ALA A 167 2.31 -0.85 -9.25
CA ALA A 167 2.90 0.42 -8.89
C ALA A 167 4.36 0.23 -8.49
N VAL A 168 5.22 1.12 -8.95
CA VAL A 168 6.64 1.16 -8.61
C VAL A 168 7.07 2.58 -8.25
N LYS A 169 8.21 2.67 -7.57
CA LYS A 169 8.86 3.94 -7.22
C LYS A 169 10.35 3.83 -7.49
N ARG A 170 10.96 4.92 -8.00
CA ARG A 170 12.43 5.04 -8.06
C ARG A 170 12.98 5.03 -6.64
N THR A 171 13.86 4.11 -6.37
CA THR A 171 14.37 3.83 -5.03
C THR A 171 15.89 3.77 -5.05
N PRO A 172 16.58 4.48 -4.14
CA PRO A 172 18.04 4.41 -4.04
C PRO A 172 18.52 2.99 -3.70
N GLU A 173 19.68 2.62 -4.23
CA GLU A 173 20.31 1.30 -4.05
C GLU A 173 20.38 0.86 -2.58
N ARG A 174 20.68 1.78 -1.64
CA ARG A 174 20.77 1.50 -0.20
C ARG A 174 19.49 0.95 0.43
N LEU A 175 18.34 1.11 -0.23
CA LEU A 175 17.03 0.67 0.27
C LEU A 175 16.51 -0.62 -0.39
N LEU A 176 17.26 -1.24 -1.31
CA LEU A 176 16.83 -2.44 -2.04
C LEU A 176 16.50 -3.63 -1.13
N HIS A 177 17.16 -3.73 0.02
CA HIS A 177 16.94 -4.78 0.99
C HIS A 177 15.54 -4.76 1.62
N LEU A 178 14.77 -3.70 1.41
CA LEU A 178 13.40 -3.54 1.92
C LEU A 178 12.34 -4.00 0.93
N PHE A 179 12.63 -4.01 -0.38
CA PHE A 179 11.60 -4.09 -1.42
C PHE A 179 11.89 -5.11 -2.50
N GLY A 180 10.84 -5.71 -3.04
CA GLY A 180 10.91 -6.35 -4.34
C GLY A 180 11.24 -5.32 -5.43
N THR A 181 12.19 -5.67 -6.29
CA THR A 181 12.78 -4.78 -7.30
C THR A 181 12.54 -5.34 -8.69
N VAL A 182 12.20 -4.46 -9.63
CA VAL A 182 11.94 -4.86 -11.02
C VAL A 182 12.89 -4.19 -11.99
N ARG A 183 13.14 -4.86 -13.12
CA ARG A 183 13.69 -4.28 -14.33
C ARG A 183 12.57 -4.03 -15.32
N GLY A 184 12.49 -2.82 -15.84
CA GLY A 184 11.50 -2.42 -16.83
C GLY A 184 12.14 -1.99 -18.15
N ALA A 185 11.43 -2.24 -19.26
CA ALA A 185 11.68 -1.58 -20.53
C ALA A 185 10.61 -0.51 -20.73
N PRO A 186 10.96 0.77 -20.97
CA PRO A 186 9.98 1.83 -21.16
C PRO A 186 8.98 1.48 -22.27
N VAL A 187 7.70 1.76 -22.07
CA VAL A 187 6.64 1.54 -23.06
C VAL A 187 5.70 2.75 -23.09
N ASP A 188 5.25 3.08 -24.31
CA ASP A 188 4.19 4.04 -24.50
C ASP A 188 2.83 3.31 -24.41
N ILE A 189 1.91 3.86 -23.61
CA ILE A 189 0.53 3.41 -23.58
C ILE A 189 -0.27 4.28 -24.57
N PRO A 190 -1.13 3.66 -25.42
CA PRO A 190 -1.98 4.41 -26.34
C PRO A 190 -2.84 5.46 -25.64
N ASP A 191 -3.11 6.55 -26.34
CA ASP A 191 -3.74 7.81 -25.91
C ASP A 191 -4.75 7.73 -24.78
N GLY A 192 -4.60 8.62 -23.81
CA GLY A 192 -5.52 8.89 -22.71
C GLY A 192 -4.99 8.57 -21.30
N ALA A 193 -3.78 8.01 -21.15
CA ALA A 193 -3.16 7.84 -19.83
C ALA A 193 -2.70 9.19 -19.24
N HIS A 194 -2.64 10.20 -20.09
CA HIS A 194 -2.11 11.51 -19.75
C HIS A 194 -2.94 12.59 -20.44
N ASP A 195 -3.85 13.23 -19.74
CA ASP A 195 -4.28 14.58 -20.09
C ASP A 195 -3.03 15.45 -19.97
N GLY A 196 -2.45 15.82 -21.10
CA GLY A 196 -1.30 16.68 -21.41
C GLY A 196 -0.68 17.62 -20.37
N GLY A 197 -0.68 17.26 -19.07
CA GLY A 197 -0.19 18.05 -17.95
C GLY A 197 1.01 17.41 -17.26
N GLN A 198 1.79 18.22 -16.56
CA GLN A 198 2.88 17.87 -15.67
C GLN A 198 2.38 16.88 -14.60
N GLY A 199 2.63 15.56 -14.78
CA GLY A 199 2.15 14.53 -13.87
C GLY A 199 2.11 13.15 -14.52
N LYS A 200 3.02 12.90 -15.47
CA LYS A 200 3.12 11.63 -16.19
C LYS A 200 3.94 10.62 -15.39
N GLY A 201 3.28 9.60 -14.81
CA GLY A 201 4.00 8.42 -14.34
C GLY A 201 4.54 7.61 -15.53
N ASP A 202 5.81 7.24 -15.50
CA ASP A 202 6.41 6.41 -16.54
C ASP A 202 5.89 4.97 -16.45
N VAL A 203 5.67 4.34 -17.61
CA VAL A 203 5.21 2.95 -17.70
C VAL A 203 6.31 2.10 -18.32
N TYR A 204 6.49 0.92 -17.76
CA TYR A 204 7.52 -0.02 -18.17
C TYR A 204 6.90 -1.41 -18.36
N ARG A 205 7.35 -2.15 -19.37
CA ARG A 205 7.15 -3.59 -19.44
C ARG A 205 8.15 -4.28 -18.51
N VAL A 206 7.66 -5.06 -17.56
CA VAL A 206 8.51 -5.83 -16.64
C VAL A 206 9.26 -6.92 -17.41
N THR A 207 10.58 -6.99 -17.21
CA THR A 207 11.45 -7.98 -17.86
C THR A 207 12.19 -8.87 -16.88
N ALA A 208 12.33 -8.45 -15.64
CA ALA A 208 12.88 -9.23 -14.52
C ALA A 208 12.39 -8.66 -13.20
N MET A 209 12.34 -9.49 -12.16
CA MET A 209 12.08 -9.06 -10.79
C MET A 209 12.74 -9.97 -9.78
N VAL A 210 13.13 -9.42 -8.63
CA VAL A 210 13.78 -10.14 -7.52
C VAL A 210 13.31 -9.56 -6.20
N GLU A 211 12.96 -10.42 -5.24
CA GLU A 211 12.61 -10.03 -3.88
C GLU A 211 13.85 -9.64 -3.10
N LYS A 212 13.91 -8.38 -2.65
CA LYS A 212 14.96 -7.83 -1.78
C LYS A 212 16.37 -8.22 -2.23
N PRO A 213 16.78 -7.81 -3.45
CA PRO A 213 18.08 -8.19 -4.03
C PRO A 213 19.24 -7.54 -3.27
N SER A 214 20.43 -8.19 -3.32
CA SER A 214 21.64 -7.48 -2.94
C SER A 214 22.00 -6.42 -3.99
N PRO A 215 22.77 -5.36 -3.62
CA PRO A 215 23.20 -4.34 -4.59
C PRO A 215 23.92 -4.94 -5.81
N GLU A 216 24.79 -5.95 -5.61
CA GLU A 216 25.55 -6.60 -6.69
C GLU A 216 24.60 -7.35 -7.65
N ARG A 217 23.59 -8.03 -7.11
CA ARG A 217 22.59 -8.71 -7.94
C ARG A 217 21.73 -7.72 -8.70
N ALA A 218 21.28 -6.65 -8.04
CA ALA A 218 20.49 -5.60 -8.68
C ALA A 218 21.27 -4.91 -9.81
N ALA A 219 22.55 -4.59 -9.58
CA ALA A 219 23.41 -3.98 -10.58
C ALA A 219 23.56 -4.86 -11.84
N ARG A 220 23.59 -6.18 -11.68
CA ARG A 220 23.74 -7.14 -12.79
C ARG A 220 22.42 -7.41 -13.53
N GLU A 221 21.31 -7.53 -12.80
CA GLU A 221 20.06 -8.10 -13.33
C GLU A 221 18.93 -7.09 -13.49
N LEU A 222 18.92 -5.99 -12.71
CA LEU A 222 17.72 -5.15 -12.54
C LEU A 222 17.89 -3.69 -12.97
N ARG A 223 18.94 -3.37 -13.72
CA ARG A 223 19.12 -2.02 -14.29
C ARG A 223 18.02 -1.70 -15.30
N THR A 224 17.25 -0.65 -15.03
CA THR A 224 16.24 -0.13 -15.95
C THR A 224 16.83 1.03 -16.76
N PRO A 225 16.75 1.01 -18.10
CA PRO A 225 17.22 2.11 -18.94
C PRO A 225 16.52 3.44 -18.58
N GLY A 226 17.28 4.54 -18.55
CA GLY A 226 16.76 5.87 -18.28
C GLY A 226 16.76 6.26 -16.78
N LEU A 227 17.03 5.35 -15.85
CA LEU A 227 17.23 5.66 -14.44
C LEU A 227 18.69 6.06 -14.16
N ARG A 228 18.89 6.75 -13.03
CA ARG A 228 20.24 7.04 -12.51
C ARG A 228 20.96 5.74 -12.14
N PRO A 229 22.32 5.73 -12.13
CA PRO A 229 23.09 4.53 -11.83
C PRO A 229 22.85 3.90 -10.45
N ASP A 230 22.38 4.68 -9.49
CA ASP A 230 22.08 4.27 -8.11
C ASP A 230 20.58 4.14 -7.81
N GLU A 231 19.72 4.21 -8.85
CA GLU A 231 18.28 4.10 -8.73
C GLU A 231 17.75 2.82 -9.39
N TYR A 232 16.69 2.28 -8.79
CA TYR A 232 15.99 1.07 -9.24
C TYR A 232 14.48 1.25 -9.09
N LEU A 233 13.71 0.54 -9.90
CA LEU A 233 12.25 0.46 -9.73
C LEU A 233 11.92 -0.57 -8.65
N CYS A 234 11.37 -0.12 -7.53
CA CYS A 234 10.92 -0.99 -6.45
C CYS A 234 9.40 -1.00 -6.35
N PHE A 235 8.83 -2.15 -6.00
CA PHE A 235 7.38 -2.26 -5.80
C PHE A 235 6.89 -1.28 -4.75
N PHE A 236 5.77 -0.64 -5.05
CA PHE A 236 5.11 0.35 -4.21
C PHE A 236 4.12 -0.29 -3.20
N GLY A 237 3.88 -1.61 -3.33
CA GLY A 237 2.92 -2.34 -2.49
C GLY A 237 1.48 -2.23 -2.96
N MET A 238 1.27 -1.89 -4.23
CA MET A 238 -0.02 -1.73 -4.86
C MET A 238 0.01 -2.36 -6.26
N HIS A 239 -0.96 -3.20 -6.56
CA HIS A 239 -0.97 -3.98 -7.81
C HIS A 239 -2.39 -4.15 -8.32
N VAL A 240 -2.57 -4.21 -9.63
CA VAL A 240 -3.79 -4.75 -10.24
C VAL A 240 -3.42 -6.00 -11.02
N PHE A 241 -3.99 -7.12 -10.61
CA PHE A 241 -3.72 -8.43 -11.17
C PHE A 241 -4.89 -8.97 -11.98
N THR A 242 -4.55 -9.77 -12.98
CA THR A 242 -5.48 -10.72 -13.57
C THR A 242 -5.63 -11.93 -12.65
N PRO A 243 -6.72 -12.73 -12.77
CA PRO A 243 -6.91 -13.95 -11.98
C PRO A 243 -5.81 -14.99 -12.16
N ALA A 244 -5.04 -14.93 -13.25
CA ALA A 244 -3.91 -15.84 -13.55
C ALA A 244 -2.82 -15.81 -12.45
N LEU A 245 -2.77 -14.76 -11.63
CA LEU A 245 -1.89 -14.74 -10.46
C LEU A 245 -2.17 -15.92 -9.52
N PHE A 246 -3.44 -16.29 -9.32
CA PHE A 246 -3.82 -17.38 -8.41
C PHE A 246 -3.35 -18.76 -8.91
N ASP A 247 -3.23 -18.95 -10.23
CA ASP A 247 -2.65 -20.17 -10.77
C ASP A 247 -1.16 -20.25 -10.45
N CYS A 248 -0.42 -19.13 -10.58
CA CYS A 248 0.99 -19.05 -10.22
C CYS A 248 1.20 -19.26 -8.71
N LEU A 249 0.37 -18.65 -7.86
CA LEU A 249 0.43 -18.87 -6.41
C LEU A 249 0.10 -20.31 -6.04
N GLY A 250 -0.94 -20.89 -6.66
CA GLY A 250 -1.34 -22.29 -6.44
C GLY A 250 -0.24 -23.27 -6.83
N GLU A 251 0.48 -23.04 -7.95
CA GLU A 251 1.62 -23.85 -8.34
C GLU A 251 2.77 -23.75 -7.32
N ASN A 252 3.09 -22.55 -6.85
CA ASN A 252 4.11 -22.37 -5.82
C ASN A 252 3.77 -23.13 -4.53
N ILE A 253 2.49 -23.07 -4.11
CA ILE A 253 2.00 -23.78 -2.93
C ILE A 253 2.05 -25.30 -3.14
N ALA A 254 1.56 -25.79 -4.29
CA ALA A 254 1.53 -27.22 -4.60
C ALA A 254 2.93 -27.86 -4.68
N HIS A 255 3.94 -27.09 -5.11
CA HIS A 255 5.33 -27.56 -5.22
C HIS A 255 6.21 -27.10 -4.04
N ASP A 256 5.64 -26.50 -2.99
CA ASP A 256 6.33 -25.94 -1.82
C ASP A 256 7.49 -24.99 -2.16
N VAL A 257 7.28 -24.12 -3.17
CA VAL A 257 8.27 -23.14 -3.61
C VAL A 257 8.29 -21.96 -2.65
N ARG A 258 9.26 -21.95 -1.74
CA ARG A 258 9.41 -20.91 -0.69
C ARG A 258 10.69 -20.09 -0.89
N GLU A 259 10.61 -18.82 -0.56
CA GLU A 259 11.77 -17.95 -0.40
C GLU A 259 11.86 -17.50 1.06
N LYS A 260 13.01 -17.76 1.72
CA LYS A 260 13.21 -17.48 3.16
C LYS A 260 12.16 -18.12 4.08
N GLY A 261 11.64 -19.29 3.67
CA GLY A 261 10.66 -20.07 4.45
C GLY A 261 9.20 -19.68 4.20
N GLU A 262 8.90 -18.72 3.34
CA GLU A 262 7.56 -18.20 3.07
C GLU A 262 7.18 -18.29 1.60
N PHE A 263 5.90 -18.44 1.31
CA PHE A 263 5.36 -18.23 -0.04
C PHE A 263 5.34 -16.73 -0.35
N GLN A 264 6.29 -16.29 -1.16
CA GLN A 264 6.40 -14.88 -1.53
C GLN A 264 5.51 -14.55 -2.75
N LEU A 265 4.95 -13.34 -2.76
CA LEU A 265 4.20 -12.85 -3.91
C LEU A 265 5.12 -12.67 -5.14
N THR A 266 6.34 -12.17 -4.93
CA THR A 266 7.28 -11.82 -6.00
C THR A 266 7.66 -13.02 -6.89
N SER A 267 7.75 -14.24 -6.32
CA SER A 267 7.99 -15.46 -7.12
C SER A 267 6.81 -15.78 -8.04
N ALA A 268 5.56 -15.64 -7.57
CA ALA A 268 4.37 -15.80 -8.41
C ALA A 268 4.23 -14.69 -9.45
N GLN A 269 4.59 -13.44 -9.12
CA GLN A 269 4.64 -12.33 -10.07
C GLN A 269 5.65 -12.59 -11.20
N ALA A 270 6.81 -13.18 -10.88
CA ALA A 270 7.81 -13.55 -11.88
C ALA A 270 7.27 -14.63 -12.84
N MET A 271 6.54 -15.62 -12.31
CA MET A 271 5.87 -16.63 -13.15
C MET A 271 4.78 -16.01 -14.02
N LEU A 272 3.98 -15.09 -13.45
CA LEU A 272 2.94 -14.38 -14.18
C LEU A 272 3.53 -13.55 -15.33
N ALA A 273 4.61 -12.82 -15.09
CA ALA A 273 5.30 -12.02 -16.10
C ALA A 273 5.90 -12.86 -17.26
N ALA A 274 6.14 -14.16 -17.02
CA ALA A 274 6.54 -15.10 -18.07
C ALA A 274 5.35 -15.63 -18.91
N ARG A 275 4.11 -15.48 -18.40
CA ARG A 275 2.88 -16.02 -19.03
C ARG A 275 2.06 -14.96 -19.75
N GLU A 276 2.06 -13.73 -19.23
CA GLU A 276 1.29 -12.63 -19.78
C GLU A 276 2.06 -11.30 -19.75
N PRO A 277 1.66 -10.29 -20.53
CA PRO A 277 2.23 -8.96 -20.43
C PRO A 277 2.04 -8.37 -19.03
N TYR A 278 3.13 -7.87 -18.44
CA TYR A 278 3.16 -7.31 -17.11
C TYR A 278 3.79 -5.91 -17.15
N LEU A 279 3.06 -4.94 -16.61
CA LEU A 279 3.48 -3.54 -16.56
C LEU A 279 3.93 -3.14 -15.14
N ALA A 280 4.90 -2.24 -15.09
CA ALA A 280 5.23 -1.46 -13.92
C ALA A 280 4.88 0.00 -14.20
N PHE A 281 4.18 0.66 -13.29
CA PHE A 281 3.76 2.04 -13.42
C PHE A 281 4.34 2.88 -12.29
N GLU A 282 5.08 3.94 -12.62
CA GLU A 282 5.62 4.86 -11.63
C GLU A 282 4.53 5.77 -11.10
N THR A 283 4.01 5.45 -9.93
CA THR A 283 2.89 6.15 -9.29
C THR A 283 3.32 7.52 -8.77
N LEU A 284 2.48 8.54 -9.01
CA LEU A 284 2.64 9.87 -8.43
C LEU A 284 2.15 9.86 -6.99
N GLY A 285 3.06 9.72 -6.06
CA GLY A 285 2.76 9.66 -4.63
C GLY A 285 3.88 9.01 -3.83
N GLU A 286 3.69 8.97 -2.54
CA GLU A 286 4.58 8.33 -1.59
C GLU A 286 3.83 7.24 -0.80
N ARG A 287 4.58 6.24 -0.37
CA ARG A 287 4.10 5.13 0.44
C ARG A 287 4.79 5.15 1.80
N TYR A 288 4.01 4.92 2.84
CA TYR A 288 4.47 4.89 4.22
C TYR A 288 4.14 3.54 4.84
N ASP A 289 5.17 2.83 5.32
CA ASP A 289 5.08 1.49 5.91
C ASP A 289 4.89 1.60 7.41
N MET A 290 3.68 1.35 7.89
CA MET A 290 3.34 1.32 9.32
C MET A 290 3.99 0.15 10.07
N GLY A 291 4.43 -0.87 9.36
CA GLY A 291 5.02 -2.09 9.94
C GLY A 291 6.49 -1.95 10.37
N VAL A 292 7.14 -0.80 10.18
CA VAL A 292 8.53 -0.55 10.57
C VAL A 292 8.64 0.37 11.78
N PRO A 293 9.75 0.31 12.55
CA PRO A 293 10.02 1.30 13.60
C PRO A 293 9.96 2.72 13.01
N PHE A 294 9.33 3.65 13.74
CA PHE A 294 9.03 5.03 13.31
C PHE A 294 8.05 5.16 12.13
N GLY A 295 7.64 4.09 11.45
CA GLY A 295 6.70 4.15 10.34
C GLY A 295 5.39 4.86 10.71
N LEU A 296 4.87 4.63 11.93
CA LEU A 296 3.71 5.35 12.46
C LEU A 296 3.95 6.88 12.50
N ALA A 297 5.10 7.31 13.00
CA ALA A 297 5.44 8.73 13.11
C ALA A 297 5.64 9.37 11.73
N GLU A 298 6.34 8.70 10.82
CA GLU A 298 6.56 9.18 9.45
C GLU A 298 5.22 9.30 8.69
N THR A 299 4.34 8.29 8.81
CA THR A 299 3.01 8.31 8.20
C THR A 299 2.17 9.45 8.75
N GLN A 300 2.15 9.64 10.07
CA GLN A 300 1.39 10.74 10.69
C GLN A 300 1.89 12.10 10.23
N LEU A 301 3.20 12.29 10.12
CA LEU A 301 3.78 13.54 9.60
C LEU A 301 3.39 13.76 8.14
N ALA A 302 3.45 12.72 7.31
CA ALA A 302 3.08 12.82 5.91
C ALA A 302 1.60 13.20 5.74
N LEU A 303 0.68 12.56 6.47
CA LEU A 303 -0.74 12.91 6.44
C LEU A 303 -0.97 14.35 6.90
N ALA A 304 -0.38 14.75 8.02
CA ALA A 304 -0.53 16.10 8.55
C ALA A 304 0.00 17.19 7.59
N LEU A 305 1.13 16.94 6.92
CA LEU A 305 1.70 17.86 5.93
C LEU A 305 0.91 17.93 4.62
N ASN A 306 -0.01 17.00 4.38
CA ASN A 306 -0.92 16.98 3.23
C ASN A 306 -2.38 17.30 3.60
N SER A 307 -2.62 17.73 4.85
CA SER A 307 -3.94 18.12 5.37
C SER A 307 -4.11 19.65 5.40
N SER A 308 -5.31 20.08 5.76
CA SER A 308 -5.60 21.50 6.05
C SER A 308 -4.81 22.03 7.26
N MET A 309 -4.28 21.17 8.13
CA MET A 309 -3.48 21.51 9.32
C MET A 309 -1.97 21.66 9.01
N ARG A 310 -1.60 21.70 7.73
CA ARG A 310 -0.20 21.72 7.28
C ARG A 310 0.64 22.82 7.95
N GLU A 311 0.12 24.06 7.97
CA GLU A 311 0.86 25.21 8.49
C GLU A 311 1.07 25.13 10.01
N GLU A 312 0.06 24.70 10.76
CA GLU A 312 0.17 24.48 12.20
C GLU A 312 1.15 23.35 12.52
N MET A 313 1.15 22.28 11.70
CA MET A 313 2.09 21.18 11.87
C MET A 313 3.53 21.64 11.60
N ILE A 314 3.78 22.39 10.53
CA ILE A 314 5.10 22.96 10.24
C ILE A 314 5.58 23.85 11.39
N ALA A 315 4.72 24.74 11.89
CA ALA A 315 5.05 25.62 13.02
C ALA A 315 5.40 24.80 14.29
N SER A 316 4.65 23.73 14.55
CA SER A 316 4.92 22.82 15.68
C SER A 316 6.23 22.07 15.54
N LEU A 317 6.54 21.56 14.32
CA LEU A 317 7.81 20.89 14.05
C LEU A 317 9.00 21.83 14.22
N ILE A 318 8.92 23.07 13.71
CA ILE A 318 9.97 24.09 13.88
C ILE A 318 10.19 24.36 15.38
N ARG A 319 9.12 24.51 16.16
CA ARG A 319 9.21 24.73 17.62
C ARG A 319 9.88 23.55 18.33
N ILE A 320 9.48 22.31 18.02
CA ILE A 320 10.07 21.10 18.62
C ILE A 320 11.57 21.02 18.29
N LEU A 321 11.96 21.28 17.05
CA LEU A 321 13.35 21.28 16.62
C LEU A 321 14.17 22.39 17.29
N ALA A 322 13.62 23.60 17.43
CA ALA A 322 14.28 24.73 18.10
C ALA A 322 14.50 24.45 19.61
N ASP A 323 13.53 23.82 20.28
CA ASP A 323 13.65 23.46 21.69
C ASP A 323 14.68 22.35 21.92
N GLN A 324 14.83 21.42 20.99
CA GLN A 324 15.86 20.38 21.05
C GLN A 324 17.25 20.88 20.62
N GLY A 325 17.33 21.89 19.77
CA GLY A 325 18.59 22.45 19.24
C GLY A 325 19.49 23.10 20.28
N LYS A 326 18.98 23.34 21.50
CA LYS A 326 19.78 23.81 22.64
C LYS A 326 20.77 22.76 23.19
N GLY A 327 20.80 21.54 22.61
CA GLY A 327 21.64 20.44 23.09
C GLY A 327 22.30 19.54 22.03
N ALA A 328 22.20 19.80 20.71
CA ALA A 328 22.64 18.82 19.72
C ALA A 328 23.38 19.39 18.49
N PRO A 329 24.73 19.29 18.47
CA PRO A 329 25.51 19.48 17.23
C PRO A 329 25.41 18.31 16.23
N ARG A 330 24.53 17.32 16.42
CA ARG A 330 24.54 16.06 15.66
C ARG A 330 23.51 15.90 14.54
N LEU A 331 22.55 16.81 14.42
CA LEU A 331 21.45 16.65 13.44
C LEU A 331 21.87 16.93 11.98
N ALA A 332 22.79 17.84 11.72
CA ALA A 332 23.22 18.18 10.36
C ALA A 332 23.96 17.02 9.65
N ALA A 333 24.67 16.19 10.40
CA ALA A 333 25.41 15.05 9.85
C ALA A 333 24.52 13.85 9.51
N ALA A 334 23.30 13.74 10.08
CA ALA A 334 22.39 12.61 9.87
C ALA A 334 21.52 12.75 8.62
N VAL A 335 21.31 13.99 8.14
CA VAL A 335 20.36 14.27 7.04
C VAL A 335 21.04 14.49 5.69
N GLY A 336 22.39 14.59 5.64
CA GLY A 336 23.14 14.75 4.38
C GLY A 336 22.81 16.04 3.62
N VAL A 337 22.23 17.04 4.29
CA VAL A 337 22.00 18.37 3.72
C VAL A 337 23.27 19.18 3.96
N THR A 338 24.11 19.29 2.95
CA THR A 338 25.15 20.32 2.89
C THR A 338 24.46 21.67 2.67
N ALA A 339 24.79 22.63 3.51
CA ALA A 339 24.36 24.02 3.44
C ALA A 339 24.69 24.68 2.10
#